data_b60bacb25086b17c065d013d2d442b39
#
_entry.id   b60bacb25086b17c065d013d2d442b39
#
_cell.length_a   1.000
_cell.length_b   1.000
_cell.length_c   1.000
_cell.angle_alpha   90.00
_cell.angle_beta   90.00
_cell.angle_gamma   90.00
#
_symmetry.space_group_name_H-M   'P 1'
#
loop_
_entity.id
_entity.type
_entity.pdbx_description
1 polymer ?
#
loop_
_entity_poly.entity_id
_entity_poly.type
_entity_poly.pdbx_seq_one_letter_code
_entity_poly.pdbx_strand_id
1 'polypeptide(L)'
;MGLKKFNYTVQSLGVIVPNAYARLTDIFVDTEGNANGTMVIQRNRESIDSLQPFDIVEVSCKVDKNLPIYEQLYNKAKETSFSDWEDDIVW
;
A
#
# COMPACT_ATOMS: atom_id res chain seq x y z
N MET A 1 -5.33 -0.45 9.01
CA MET A 1 -3.93 0.01 8.84
C MET A 1 -3.65 0.19 7.36
N GLY A 2 -3.21 1.37 6.97
CA GLY A 2 -2.93 1.64 5.57
C GLY A 2 -2.54 3.09 5.31
N LEU A 3 -2.60 3.48 4.06
CA LEU A 3 -2.37 4.84 3.60
C LEU A 3 -3.65 5.38 2.97
N LYS A 4 -3.86 6.68 3.05
CA LYS A 4 -5.04 7.32 2.47
C LYS A 4 -4.65 8.52 1.62
N LYS A 5 -5.46 8.80 0.61
CA LYS A 5 -5.29 9.97 -0.25
C LYS A 5 -6.65 10.51 -0.67
N PHE A 6 -6.83 11.81 -0.54
CA PHE A 6 -8.02 12.49 -1.03
C PHE A 6 -7.88 12.77 -2.53
N ASN A 7 -8.97 12.58 -3.27
CA ASN A 7 -9.04 12.88 -4.70
C ASN A 7 -7.96 12.15 -5.52
N TYR A 8 -7.82 10.85 -5.27
CA TYR A 8 -6.93 10.01 -6.06
C TYR A 8 -7.49 9.78 -7.46
N THR A 9 -6.69 10.05 -8.48
CA THR A 9 -7.07 9.82 -9.88
C THR A 9 -6.65 8.43 -10.33
N VAL A 10 -7.60 7.60 -10.72
CA VAL A 10 -7.33 6.32 -11.35
C VAL A 10 -7.11 6.57 -12.84
N GLN A 11 -5.86 6.65 -13.26
CA GLN A 11 -5.52 7.08 -14.61
C GLN A 11 -6.07 6.16 -15.69
N SER A 12 -6.07 4.85 -15.45
CA SER A 12 -6.59 3.88 -16.40
C SER A 12 -8.08 4.03 -16.67
N LEU A 13 -8.84 4.59 -15.72
CA LEU A 13 -10.29 4.76 -15.82
C LEU A 13 -10.72 6.22 -16.00
N GLY A 14 -9.81 7.18 -15.78
CA GLY A 14 -10.15 8.60 -15.80
C GLY A 14 -11.09 9.02 -14.68
N VAL A 15 -11.10 8.30 -13.56
CA VAL A 15 -12.02 8.52 -12.44
C VAL A 15 -11.26 9.07 -11.24
N ILE A 16 -11.88 10.01 -10.52
CA ILE A 16 -11.35 10.53 -9.27
C ILE A 16 -12.06 9.82 -8.11
N VAL A 17 -11.26 9.23 -7.21
CA VAL A 17 -11.76 8.56 -6.01
C VAL A 17 -11.57 9.53 -4.83
N PRO A 18 -12.68 9.97 -4.18
CA PRO A 18 -12.57 11.02 -3.14
C PRO A 18 -11.75 10.63 -1.92
N ASN A 19 -11.83 9.37 -1.49
CA ASN A 19 -11.20 8.90 -0.25
C ASN A 19 -10.51 7.57 -0.49
N ALA A 20 -9.55 7.54 -1.41
CA ALA A 20 -8.82 6.32 -1.73
C ALA A 20 -8.03 5.82 -0.52
N TYR A 21 -7.95 4.50 -0.40
CA TYR A 21 -7.24 3.83 0.67
C TYR A 21 -6.33 2.75 0.07
N ALA A 22 -5.10 2.68 0.54
CA ALA A 22 -4.15 1.67 0.11
C ALA A 22 -3.72 0.83 1.30
N ARG A 23 -3.73 -0.48 1.14
CA ARG A 23 -3.30 -1.41 2.18
C ARG A 23 -2.34 -2.44 1.62
N LEU A 24 -1.51 -2.97 2.51
CA LEU A 24 -0.50 -3.95 2.17
C LEU A 24 -1.07 -5.36 2.33
N THR A 25 -0.89 -6.19 1.30
CA THR A 25 -1.32 -7.59 1.29
C THR A 25 -0.23 -8.47 0.71
N ASP A 26 -0.41 -9.79 0.78
CA ASP A 26 0.48 -10.78 0.16
C ASP A 26 1.95 -10.59 0.52
N ILE A 27 2.21 -10.44 1.82
CA ILE A 27 3.56 -10.18 2.33
C ILE A 27 4.33 -11.50 2.42
N PHE A 28 5.54 -11.50 1.86
CA PHE A 28 6.45 -12.63 2.03
C PHE A 28 7.91 -12.17 2.04
N VAL A 29 8.78 -13.00 2.59
CA VAL A 29 10.22 -12.76 2.60
C VAL A 29 10.85 -13.83 1.72
N ASP A 30 11.65 -13.40 0.75
CA ASP A 30 12.31 -14.32 -0.16
C ASP A 30 13.62 -14.89 0.43
N THR A 31 14.26 -15.81 -0.30
CA THR A 31 15.48 -16.46 0.16
C THR A 31 16.69 -15.54 0.18
N GLU A 32 16.60 -14.38 -0.49
CA GLU A 32 17.68 -13.40 -0.54
C GLU A 32 17.59 -12.36 0.57
N GLY A 33 16.59 -12.46 1.44
CA GLY A 33 16.40 -11.54 2.54
C GLY A 33 15.64 -10.27 2.17
N ASN A 34 14.85 -10.29 1.10
CA ASN A 34 14.00 -9.18 0.71
C ASN A 34 12.57 -9.42 1.18
N ALA A 35 11.97 -8.40 1.76
CA ALA A 35 10.54 -8.40 2.04
C ALA A 35 9.79 -7.87 0.83
N ASN A 36 8.70 -8.53 0.49
CA ASN A 36 7.87 -8.20 -0.66
C ASN A 36 6.42 -8.10 -0.21
N GLY A 37 5.69 -7.17 -0.81
CA GLY A 37 4.27 -7.00 -0.52
C GLY A 37 3.57 -6.30 -1.68
N THR A 38 2.25 -6.34 -1.64
CA THR A 38 1.41 -5.71 -2.65
C THR A 38 0.57 -4.64 -2.00
N MET A 39 0.70 -3.40 -2.49
CA MET A 39 -0.18 -2.30 -2.08
C MET A 39 -1.41 -2.32 -2.97
N VAL A 40 -2.56 -2.50 -2.36
CA VAL A 40 -3.86 -2.55 -3.05
C VAL A 40 -4.59 -1.24 -2.81
N ILE A 41 -4.91 -0.53 -3.89
CA ILE A 41 -5.64 0.74 -3.82
C ILE A 41 -7.12 0.47 -3.99
N GLN A 42 -7.92 0.85 -3.01
CA GLN A 42 -9.35 0.59 -2.97
C GLN A 42 -10.14 1.88 -2.73
N ARG A 43 -11.47 1.79 -2.89
CA ARG A 43 -12.38 2.94 -2.86
C ARG A 43 -12.32 3.72 -1.56
N ASN A 44 -12.24 3.00 -0.43
CA ASN A 44 -12.19 3.59 0.90
C ASN A 44 -11.67 2.54 1.88
N ARG A 45 -11.49 2.95 3.13
CA ARG A 45 -10.97 2.07 4.18
C ARG A 45 -11.86 0.85 4.46
N GLU A 46 -13.17 1.01 4.29
CA GLU A 46 -14.16 -0.03 4.60
C GLU A 46 -14.37 -1.02 3.44
N SER A 47 -13.76 -0.77 2.29
CA SER A 47 -13.87 -1.71 1.16
C SER A 47 -13.27 -3.05 1.53
N ILE A 48 -13.99 -4.11 1.19
CA ILE A 48 -13.61 -5.47 1.51
C ILE A 48 -13.00 -6.16 0.28
N ASP A 49 -12.35 -7.30 0.51
CA ASP A 49 -11.60 -8.02 -0.51
C ASP A 49 -12.46 -8.54 -1.67
N SER A 50 -13.77 -8.61 -1.49
CA SER A 50 -14.68 -9.01 -2.56
C SER A 50 -14.81 -7.97 -3.67
N LEU A 51 -14.41 -6.72 -3.40
CA LEU A 51 -14.42 -5.67 -4.41
C LEU A 51 -13.06 -5.61 -5.11
N GLN A 52 -13.11 -5.50 -6.43
CA GLN A 52 -11.90 -5.42 -7.22
C GLN A 52 -11.18 -4.10 -6.92
N PRO A 53 -9.86 -4.13 -6.66
CA PRO A 53 -9.12 -2.89 -6.40
C PRO A 53 -9.01 -2.04 -7.67
N PHE A 54 -8.86 -0.73 -7.47
CA PHE A 54 -8.62 0.20 -8.58
C PHE A 54 -7.22 0.05 -9.15
N ASP A 55 -6.25 -0.26 -8.30
CA ASP A 55 -4.87 -0.35 -8.73
C ASP A 55 -4.08 -1.25 -7.77
N ILE A 56 -2.96 -1.77 -8.25
CA ILE A 56 -2.09 -2.65 -7.48
C ILE A 56 -0.65 -2.21 -7.73
N VAL A 57 0.12 -2.00 -6.66
CA VAL A 57 1.52 -1.60 -6.74
C VAL A 57 2.36 -2.55 -5.89
N GLU A 58 3.37 -3.17 -6.49
CA GLU A 58 4.28 -4.03 -5.75
C GLU A 58 5.36 -3.21 -5.05
N VAL A 59 5.68 -3.61 -3.82
CA VAL A 59 6.69 -2.96 -2.98
C VAL A 59 7.65 -4.01 -2.46
N SER A 60 8.94 -3.71 -2.50
CA SER A 60 9.95 -4.59 -1.91
C SER A 60 11.06 -3.77 -1.25
N CYS A 61 11.65 -4.35 -0.20
CA CYS A 61 12.78 -3.75 0.49
C CYS A 61 13.64 -4.84 1.13
N LYS A 62 14.89 -4.49 1.46
CA LYS A 62 15.75 -5.39 2.19
C LYS A 62 15.28 -5.46 3.65
N VAL A 63 15.17 -6.67 4.20
CA VAL A 63 14.69 -6.87 5.57
C VAL A 63 15.67 -6.33 6.58
N ASP A 64 15.17 -5.48 7.48
CA ASP A 64 15.85 -5.08 8.71
C ASP A 64 15.25 -5.88 9.87
N LYS A 65 16.05 -6.69 10.52
CA LYS A 65 15.57 -7.56 11.59
C LYS A 65 15.09 -6.82 12.84
N ASN A 66 15.41 -5.54 12.96
CA ASN A 66 15.06 -4.73 14.12
C ASN A 66 13.69 -4.05 13.98
N LEU A 67 13.04 -4.15 12.82
CA LEU A 67 11.76 -3.50 12.56
C LEU A 67 10.71 -4.50 12.09
N PRO A 68 9.43 -4.26 12.41
CA PRO A 68 8.34 -5.06 11.84
C PRO A 68 8.33 -4.98 10.32
N ILE A 69 8.04 -6.09 9.65
CA ILE A 69 8.03 -6.15 8.18
C ILE A 69 6.99 -5.18 7.60
N TYR A 70 5.81 -5.09 8.21
CA TYR A 70 4.78 -4.13 7.79
C TYR A 70 5.28 -2.70 7.76
N GLU A 71 5.94 -2.30 8.83
CA GLU A 71 6.50 -0.94 8.94
C GLU A 71 7.50 -0.66 7.84
N GLN A 72 8.40 -1.59 7.59
CA GLN A 72 9.43 -1.46 6.55
C GLN A 72 8.80 -1.30 5.16
N LEU A 73 7.81 -2.12 4.83
CA LEU A 73 7.16 -2.07 3.52
C LEU A 73 6.32 -0.81 3.34
N TYR A 74 5.59 -0.36 4.37
CA TYR A 74 4.87 0.91 4.30
C TYR A 74 5.81 2.10 4.15
N ASN A 75 6.92 2.11 4.88
CA ASN A 75 7.91 3.17 4.75
C ASN A 75 8.52 3.19 3.34
N LYS A 76 8.80 2.03 2.77
CA LYS A 76 9.29 1.92 1.41
C LYS A 76 8.27 2.42 0.40
N ALA A 77 7.01 2.08 0.58
CA ALA A 77 5.92 2.58 -0.28
C ALA A 77 5.86 4.11 -0.24
N LYS A 78 5.97 4.72 0.93
CA LYS A 78 5.95 6.16 1.10
C LYS A 78 7.16 6.87 0.50
N GLU A 79 8.28 6.17 0.35
CA GLU A 79 9.47 6.71 -0.32
C GLU A 79 9.35 6.70 -1.84
N THR A 80 8.43 5.93 -2.38
CA THR A 80 8.27 5.71 -3.82
C THR A 80 6.90 6.19 -4.32
N SER A 81 6.03 5.25 -4.68
CA SER A 81 4.75 5.56 -5.34
C SER A 81 3.72 6.24 -4.43
N PHE A 82 3.91 6.16 -3.12
CA PHE A 82 2.94 6.67 -2.14
C PHE A 82 3.50 7.85 -1.33
N SER A 83 4.41 8.61 -1.90
CA SER A 83 5.09 9.71 -1.20
C SER A 83 4.14 10.83 -0.76
N ASP A 84 3.04 11.02 -1.46
CA ASP A 84 2.03 12.04 -1.18
C ASP A 84 0.78 11.49 -0.45
N TRP A 85 0.83 10.23 -0.03
CA TRP A 85 -0.26 9.61 0.74
C TRP A 85 -0.06 9.86 2.24
N GLU A 86 -1.18 9.97 2.95
CA GLU A 86 -1.17 10.17 4.39
C GLU A 86 -1.24 8.84 5.13
N ASP A 87 -0.62 8.79 6.30
CA ASP A 87 -0.68 7.59 7.16
C ASP A 87 -2.06 7.43 7.78
N ASP A 88 -2.59 6.21 7.69
CA ASP A 88 -3.71 5.75 8.49
C ASP A 88 -3.26 4.44 9.17
N ILE A 89 -2.10 4.50 9.80
CA ILE A 89 -1.40 3.35 10.35
C ILE A 89 -1.31 3.50 11.87
N VAL A 90 -1.69 2.44 12.56
CA VAL A 90 -1.51 2.32 14.01
C VAL A 90 -0.56 1.15 14.25
N TRP A 91 0.62 1.48 14.69
CA TRP A 91 1.66 0.48 15.00
C TRP A 91 1.49 -0.19 16.36
#